data_464b99adad75eeb56f32ec52dd381e15
#
_entry.id   464b99adad75eeb56f32ec52dd381e15
#
_cell.length_a   1.000
_cell.length_b   1.000
_cell.length_c   1.000
_cell.angle_alpha   90.00
_cell.angle_beta   90.00
_cell.angle_gamma   90.00
#
_symmetry.space_group_name_H-M   'P 1'
#
loop_
_entity.id
_entity.type
_entity.pdbx_description
1 polymer ?
#
loop_
_entity_poly.entity_id
_entity_poly.type
_entity_poly.pdbx_seq_one_letter_code
_entity_poly.pdbx_strand_id
1 'polypeptide(L)'
;MLTRIQASRQGMQAKHVRPESPYTVSIPMQVRYCTQRAYQRLWNDKTSTITTIIGQIVMALIIGSIFYNTPNTTSSFFQKGGVLFFAVLLNALIAIGEVNNLYAQRPIVEKQASYAFYHPFTEAMAGIVADIPVKFMIATGFNIILYFLAGLRREPSQFFIFFLFNFVAILTVSLSSS
;
A
#
# COMPACT_ATOMS: atom_id res chain seq x y z
N MET A 1 -32.27 -31.15 10.24
CA MET A 1 -30.82 -31.04 10.06
C MET A 1 -30.34 -29.60 10.16
N LEU A 2 -30.98 -28.61 9.49
CA LEU A 2 -30.66 -27.20 9.52
C LEU A 2 -30.69 -26.55 10.92
N THR A 3 -31.69 -26.92 11.74
CA THR A 3 -31.83 -26.38 13.13
C THR A 3 -30.69 -26.81 14.05
N ARG A 4 -30.10 -27.99 13.90
CA ARG A 4 -28.95 -28.44 14.67
C ARG A 4 -27.67 -27.69 14.28
N ILE A 5 -27.49 -27.35 13.00
CA ILE A 5 -26.36 -26.59 12.51
C ILE A 5 -26.48 -25.13 12.99
N GLN A 6 -27.68 -24.55 13.02
CA GLN A 6 -27.94 -23.23 13.56
C GLN A 6 -27.68 -23.14 15.04
N ALA A 7 -28.12 -24.14 15.83
CA ALA A 7 -27.87 -24.19 17.27
C ALA A 7 -26.38 -24.34 17.60
N SER A 8 -25.64 -25.15 16.83
CA SER A 8 -24.19 -25.29 16.97
C SER A 8 -23.43 -23.99 16.63
N ARG A 9 -23.90 -23.25 15.61
CA ARG A 9 -23.32 -21.95 15.27
C ARG A 9 -23.56 -20.89 16.34
N GLN A 10 -24.75 -20.83 16.93
CA GLN A 10 -25.07 -19.89 18.01
C GLN A 10 -24.17 -20.03 19.23
N GLY A 11 -23.75 -21.25 19.56
CA GLY A 11 -22.80 -21.52 20.64
C GLY A 11 -21.37 -21.04 20.37
N MET A 12 -21.00 -20.88 19.09
CA MET A 12 -19.66 -20.43 18.68
C MET A 12 -19.58 -18.93 18.34
N GLN A 13 -20.73 -18.24 18.27
CA GLN A 13 -20.75 -16.81 17.96
C GLN A 13 -20.30 -15.95 19.12
N ALA A 14 -19.53 -14.88 18.82
CA ALA A 14 -19.16 -13.89 19.82
C ALA A 14 -20.41 -13.17 20.37
N LYS A 15 -20.41 -12.82 21.66
CA LYS A 15 -21.55 -12.25 22.40
C LYS A 15 -22.21 -11.01 21.78
N HIS A 16 -21.54 -10.31 20.88
CA HIS A 16 -22.02 -9.08 20.26
C HIS A 16 -22.44 -9.24 18.79
N VAL A 17 -22.54 -10.45 18.27
CA VAL A 17 -22.97 -10.72 16.89
C VAL A 17 -24.46 -11.06 16.90
N ARG A 18 -25.20 -10.54 15.91
CA ARG A 18 -26.64 -10.84 15.78
C ARG A 18 -26.81 -12.37 15.59
N PRO A 19 -27.81 -13.00 16.25
CA PRO A 19 -28.01 -14.47 16.18
C PRO A 19 -28.22 -14.99 14.75
N GLU A 20 -28.75 -14.19 13.84
CA GLU A 20 -28.99 -14.54 12.44
C GLU A 20 -27.82 -14.26 11.51
N SER A 21 -26.72 -13.71 12.03
CA SER A 21 -25.54 -13.39 11.22
C SER A 21 -24.82 -14.68 10.78
N PRO A 22 -24.42 -14.81 9.51
CA PRO A 22 -23.61 -15.93 9.05
C PRO A 22 -22.18 -15.92 9.64
N TYR A 23 -21.76 -14.79 10.21
CA TYR A 23 -20.40 -14.59 10.74
C TYR A 23 -20.34 -14.93 12.23
N THR A 24 -19.27 -15.63 12.62
CA THR A 24 -19.06 -16.07 14.00
C THR A 24 -18.38 -15.00 14.87
N VAL A 25 -17.71 -14.01 14.24
CA VAL A 25 -16.85 -13.03 14.91
C VAL A 25 -17.35 -11.61 14.62
N SER A 26 -17.21 -10.69 15.58
CA SER A 26 -17.55 -9.28 15.43
C SER A 26 -16.64 -8.57 14.41
N ILE A 27 -17.16 -7.55 13.70
CA ILE A 27 -16.44 -6.81 12.66
C ILE A 27 -15.05 -6.32 13.12
N PRO A 28 -14.88 -5.63 14.28
CA PRO A 28 -13.57 -5.15 14.69
C PRO A 28 -12.57 -6.29 14.94
N MET A 29 -13.06 -7.44 15.40
CA MET A 29 -12.23 -8.61 15.63
C MET A 29 -11.83 -9.28 14.30
N GLN A 30 -12.72 -9.26 13.30
CA GLN A 30 -12.41 -9.68 11.93
C GLN A 30 -11.30 -8.80 11.33
N VAL A 31 -11.41 -7.47 11.42
CA VAL A 31 -10.36 -6.54 10.94
C VAL A 31 -9.03 -6.84 11.60
N ARG A 32 -8.99 -7.05 12.92
CA ARG A 32 -7.76 -7.37 13.64
C ARG A 32 -7.11 -8.67 13.14
N TYR A 33 -7.89 -9.74 12.97
CA TYR A 33 -7.35 -11.02 12.48
C TYR A 33 -6.93 -10.94 11.01
N CYS A 34 -7.68 -10.25 10.16
CA CYS A 34 -7.30 -10.03 8.76
C CYS A 34 -6.02 -9.18 8.67
N THR A 35 -5.88 -8.13 9.48
CA THR A 35 -4.65 -7.32 9.55
C THR A 35 -3.46 -8.14 10.01
N GLN A 36 -3.61 -8.94 11.07
CA GLN A 36 -2.54 -9.83 11.55
C GLN A 36 -2.11 -10.83 10.46
N ARG A 37 -3.07 -11.42 9.75
CA ARG A 37 -2.81 -12.31 8.62
C ARG A 37 -2.10 -11.59 7.48
N ALA A 38 -2.52 -10.36 7.16
CA ALA A 38 -1.88 -9.54 6.13
C ALA A 38 -0.41 -9.25 6.47
N TYR A 39 -0.11 -8.89 7.71
CA TYR A 39 1.28 -8.71 8.17
C TYR A 39 2.09 -10.01 8.12
N GLN A 40 1.53 -11.13 8.53
CA GLN A 40 2.21 -12.43 8.43
C GLN A 40 2.51 -12.81 6.98
N ARG A 41 1.58 -12.49 6.07
CA ARG A 41 1.76 -12.71 4.64
C ARG A 41 2.87 -11.84 4.07
N LEU A 42 2.89 -10.54 4.39
CA LEU A 42 3.97 -9.63 4.02
C LEU A 42 5.32 -10.11 4.55
N TRP A 43 5.35 -10.61 5.78
CA TRP A 43 6.58 -11.13 6.37
C TRP A 43 7.07 -12.42 5.71
N ASN A 44 6.15 -13.26 5.24
CA ASN A 44 6.49 -14.48 4.53
C ASN A 44 6.88 -14.22 3.07
N ASP A 45 6.26 -13.23 2.42
CA ASP A 45 6.55 -12.84 1.03
C ASP A 45 7.61 -11.73 0.96
N LYS A 46 8.75 -11.97 1.62
CA LYS A 46 9.88 -11.02 1.64
C LYS A 46 10.45 -10.79 0.25
N THR A 47 10.44 -11.80 -0.60
CA THR A 47 11.03 -11.74 -1.93
C THR A 47 10.34 -10.69 -2.80
N SER A 48 9.01 -10.68 -2.82
CA SER A 48 8.22 -9.69 -3.58
C SER A 48 8.48 -8.27 -3.06
N THR A 49 8.42 -8.08 -1.74
CA THR A 49 8.65 -6.77 -1.10
C THR A 49 10.08 -6.27 -1.36
N ILE A 50 11.09 -7.11 -1.20
CA ILE A 50 12.49 -6.74 -1.43
C ILE A 50 12.72 -6.40 -2.91
N THR A 51 12.16 -7.17 -3.84
CA THR A 51 12.27 -6.90 -5.29
C THR A 51 11.66 -5.54 -5.63
N THR A 52 10.51 -5.21 -5.07
CA THR A 52 9.87 -3.90 -5.26
C THR A 52 10.74 -2.77 -4.71
N ILE A 53 11.29 -2.91 -3.52
CA ILE A 53 12.19 -1.90 -2.90
C ILE A 53 13.44 -1.71 -3.76
N ILE A 54 14.09 -2.77 -4.20
CA ILE A 54 15.28 -2.70 -5.05
C ILE A 54 14.95 -2.03 -6.39
N GLY A 55 13.84 -2.40 -7.02
CA GLY A 55 13.37 -1.79 -8.27
C GLY A 55 13.17 -0.28 -8.12
N GLN A 56 12.57 0.17 -7.02
CA GLN A 56 12.36 1.58 -6.71
C GLN A 56 13.69 2.32 -6.50
N ILE A 57 14.63 1.72 -5.79
CA ILE A 57 15.95 2.31 -5.55
C ILE A 57 16.70 2.45 -6.88
N VAL A 58 16.70 1.43 -7.73
CA VAL A 58 17.34 1.47 -9.05
C VAL A 58 16.73 2.56 -9.92
N MET A 59 15.40 2.68 -9.96
CA MET A 59 14.71 3.75 -10.69
C MET A 59 15.03 5.14 -10.14
N ALA A 60 15.09 5.30 -8.83
CA ALA A 60 15.50 6.56 -8.20
C ALA A 60 16.93 6.96 -8.57
N LEU A 61 17.85 5.98 -8.63
CA LEU A 61 19.24 6.19 -9.06
C LEU A 61 19.33 6.57 -10.53
N ILE A 62 18.60 5.91 -11.41
CA ILE A 62 18.58 6.21 -12.85
C ILE A 62 18.11 7.66 -13.08
N ILE A 63 16.97 8.04 -12.50
CA ILE A 63 16.43 9.39 -12.66
C ILE A 63 17.34 10.43 -12.00
N GLY A 64 17.76 10.14 -10.76
CA GLY A 64 18.68 11.02 -10.07
C GLY A 64 20.00 11.23 -10.81
N SER A 65 20.51 10.21 -11.53
CA SER A 65 21.70 10.35 -12.37
C SER A 65 21.48 11.21 -13.61
N ILE A 66 20.33 11.10 -14.25
CA ILE A 66 19.97 11.94 -15.41
C ILE A 66 19.92 13.42 -15.03
N PHE A 67 19.39 13.71 -13.85
CA PHE A 67 19.24 15.09 -13.34
C PHE A 67 20.29 15.45 -12.28
N TYR A 68 21.47 14.82 -12.36
CA TYR A 68 22.51 15.00 -11.35
C TYR A 68 22.96 16.45 -11.23
N ASN A 69 22.99 16.96 -10.00
CA ASN A 69 23.50 18.27 -9.62
C ASN A 69 23.00 19.43 -10.50
N THR A 70 21.70 19.49 -10.73
CA THR A 70 21.08 20.54 -11.53
C THR A 70 21.31 21.91 -10.89
N PRO A 71 21.96 22.88 -11.59
CA PRO A 71 22.33 24.17 -11.01
C PRO A 71 21.10 24.99 -10.62
N ASN A 72 21.26 25.90 -9.63
CA ASN A 72 20.18 26.79 -9.16
C ASN A 72 20.05 28.04 -10.03
N THR A 73 19.85 27.88 -11.34
CA THR A 73 19.66 28.96 -12.30
C THR A 73 18.24 28.99 -12.82
N THR A 74 17.80 30.10 -13.35
CA THR A 74 16.47 30.27 -13.95
C THR A 74 16.25 29.31 -15.11
N SER A 75 17.30 29.01 -15.88
CA SER A 75 17.26 28.05 -16.99
C SER A 75 17.05 26.59 -16.55
N SER A 76 17.50 26.24 -15.35
CA SER A 76 17.33 24.88 -14.78
C SER A 76 16.01 24.68 -14.05
N PHE A 77 15.17 25.70 -13.97
CA PHE A 77 13.86 25.58 -13.32
C PHE A 77 12.97 24.55 -14.02
N PHE A 78 13.05 24.50 -15.36
CA PHE A 78 12.33 23.52 -16.16
C PHE A 78 12.83 22.09 -15.91
N GLN A 79 14.13 21.90 -15.74
CA GLN A 79 14.71 20.59 -15.41
C GLN A 79 14.27 20.11 -14.04
N LYS A 80 14.24 21.00 -13.04
CA LYS A 80 13.74 20.65 -11.69
C LYS A 80 12.25 20.31 -11.69
N GLY A 81 11.45 21.03 -12.48
CA GLY A 81 10.06 20.67 -12.72
C GLY A 81 9.91 19.28 -13.34
N GLY A 82 10.79 18.95 -14.29
CA GLY A 82 10.88 17.60 -14.89
C GLY A 82 11.17 16.51 -13.87
N VAL A 83 12.11 16.72 -12.96
CA VAL A 83 12.41 15.76 -11.87
C VAL A 83 11.18 15.48 -11.02
N LEU A 84 10.46 16.54 -10.60
CA LEU A 84 9.26 16.42 -9.79
C LEU A 84 8.16 15.66 -10.54
N PHE A 85 7.96 16.00 -11.82
CA PHE A 85 6.99 15.32 -12.66
C PHE A 85 7.31 13.83 -12.83
N PHE A 86 8.56 13.49 -13.15
CA PHE A 86 8.98 12.09 -13.27
C PHE A 86 8.88 11.33 -11.96
N ALA A 87 9.18 11.97 -10.83
CA ALA A 87 9.03 11.34 -9.52
C ALA A 87 7.58 10.91 -9.25
N VAL A 88 6.63 11.81 -9.49
CA VAL A 88 5.19 11.51 -9.31
C VAL A 88 4.71 10.48 -10.34
N LEU A 89 5.08 10.65 -11.62
CA LEU A 89 4.68 9.76 -12.71
C LEU A 89 5.14 8.32 -12.47
N LEU A 90 6.38 8.13 -12.05
CA LEU A 90 6.91 6.78 -11.79
C LEU A 90 6.24 6.12 -10.61
N ASN A 91 6.03 6.86 -9.52
CA ASN A 91 5.30 6.32 -8.38
C ASN A 91 3.87 5.92 -8.77
N ALA A 92 3.21 6.70 -9.63
CA ALA A 92 1.89 6.37 -10.16
C ALA A 92 1.93 5.11 -11.04
N LEU A 93 2.92 4.98 -11.95
CA LEU A 93 3.06 3.80 -12.82
C LEU A 93 3.32 2.52 -12.03
N ILE A 94 4.14 2.60 -10.99
CA ILE A 94 4.44 1.44 -10.14
C ILE A 94 3.20 1.03 -9.34
N ALA A 95 2.45 2.01 -8.81
CA ALA A 95 1.21 1.73 -8.11
C ALA A 95 0.15 1.09 -9.03
N ILE A 96 0.09 1.47 -10.32
CA ILE A 96 -0.76 0.77 -11.33
C ILE A 96 -0.34 -0.70 -11.47
N GLY A 97 0.97 -0.99 -11.46
CA GLY A 97 1.46 -2.38 -11.48
C GLY A 97 0.99 -3.22 -10.29
N GLU A 98 0.85 -2.61 -9.10
CA GLU A 98 0.32 -3.29 -7.91
C GLU A 98 -1.16 -3.67 -8.04
N VAL A 99 -1.94 -2.91 -8.79
CA VAL A 99 -3.36 -3.19 -9.06
C VAL A 99 -3.54 -4.59 -9.66
N ASN A 100 -2.67 -5.00 -10.57
CA ASN A 100 -2.74 -6.34 -11.18
C ASN A 100 -2.59 -7.46 -10.14
N ASN A 101 -1.76 -7.26 -9.11
CA ASN A 101 -1.59 -8.21 -8.02
C ASN A 101 -2.85 -8.31 -7.14
N LEU A 102 -3.54 -7.19 -6.93
CA LEU A 102 -4.82 -7.18 -6.20
C LEU A 102 -5.92 -7.91 -6.96
N TYR A 103 -6.01 -7.71 -8.27
CA TYR A 103 -6.97 -8.44 -9.11
C TYR A 103 -6.71 -9.94 -9.11
N ALA A 104 -5.47 -10.39 -9.09
CA ALA A 104 -5.12 -11.80 -9.00
C ALA A 104 -5.59 -12.47 -7.69
N GLN A 105 -5.77 -11.69 -6.62
CA GLN A 105 -6.21 -12.18 -5.32
C GLN A 105 -7.74 -12.18 -5.15
N ARG A 106 -8.49 -11.42 -5.96
CA ARG A 106 -9.96 -11.33 -5.90
C ARG A 106 -10.67 -12.69 -5.83
N PRO A 107 -10.36 -13.68 -6.70
CA PRO A 107 -11.08 -14.96 -6.67
C PRO A 107 -10.87 -15.74 -5.37
N ILE A 108 -9.75 -15.51 -4.67
CA ILE A 108 -9.48 -16.13 -3.36
C ILE A 108 -10.34 -15.48 -2.28
N VAL A 109 -10.43 -14.15 -2.29
CA VAL A 109 -11.23 -13.38 -1.33
C VAL A 109 -12.72 -13.70 -1.51
N GLU A 110 -13.21 -13.77 -2.76
CA GLU A 110 -14.60 -14.12 -3.06
C GLU A 110 -14.95 -15.52 -2.57
N LYS A 111 -14.07 -16.51 -2.76
CA LYS A 111 -14.28 -17.86 -2.21
C LYS A 111 -14.33 -17.87 -0.68
N GLN A 112 -13.45 -17.13 -0.02
CA GLN A 112 -13.43 -17.05 1.44
C GLN A 112 -14.65 -16.30 1.99
N ALA A 113 -15.13 -15.27 1.28
CA ALA A 113 -16.35 -14.56 1.61
C ALA A 113 -17.59 -15.45 1.42
N SER A 114 -17.66 -16.28 0.37
CA SER A 114 -18.76 -17.22 0.14
C SER A 114 -18.86 -18.28 1.23
N TYR A 115 -17.76 -18.64 1.88
CA TYR A 115 -17.74 -19.51 3.06
C TYR A 115 -18.07 -18.80 4.37
N ALA A 116 -18.42 -17.51 4.33
CA ALA A 116 -18.74 -16.67 5.49
C ALA A 116 -17.63 -16.60 6.55
N PHE A 117 -16.36 -16.65 6.13
CA PHE A 117 -15.23 -16.51 7.05
C PHE A 117 -15.10 -15.07 7.57
N TYR A 118 -15.25 -14.08 6.68
CA TYR A 118 -15.20 -12.65 7.02
C TYR A 118 -15.91 -11.81 5.96
N HIS A 119 -16.19 -10.56 6.29
CA HIS A 119 -16.72 -9.59 5.35
C HIS A 119 -15.62 -9.12 4.36
N PRO A 120 -15.89 -9.05 3.04
CA PRO A 120 -14.92 -8.52 2.05
C PRO A 120 -14.37 -7.15 2.42
N PHE A 121 -15.20 -6.29 2.99
CA PHE A 121 -14.79 -4.97 3.50
C PHE A 121 -13.68 -5.06 4.56
N THR A 122 -13.72 -6.06 5.44
CA THR A 122 -12.71 -6.21 6.50
C THR A 122 -11.34 -6.60 5.94
N GLU A 123 -11.31 -7.37 4.86
CA GLU A 123 -10.07 -7.72 4.15
C GLU A 123 -9.48 -6.50 3.42
N ALA A 124 -10.31 -5.72 2.72
CA ALA A 124 -9.87 -4.49 2.06
C ALA A 124 -9.26 -3.51 3.06
N MET A 125 -9.93 -3.26 4.19
CA MET A 125 -9.40 -2.41 5.27
C MET A 125 -8.11 -2.94 5.86
N ALA A 126 -8.01 -4.25 6.08
CA ALA A 126 -6.81 -4.88 6.59
C ALA A 126 -5.63 -4.79 5.62
N GLY A 127 -5.88 -4.93 4.32
CA GLY A 127 -4.91 -4.74 3.25
C GLY A 127 -4.34 -3.33 3.26
N ILE A 128 -5.21 -2.31 3.24
CA ILE A 128 -4.80 -0.90 3.29
C ILE A 128 -3.90 -0.62 4.51
N VAL A 129 -4.33 -1.06 5.71
CA VAL A 129 -3.56 -0.83 6.95
C VAL A 129 -2.20 -1.55 6.92
N ALA A 130 -2.13 -2.74 6.33
CA ALA A 130 -0.87 -3.48 6.23
C ALA A 130 0.08 -2.88 5.18
N ASP A 131 -0.43 -2.28 4.11
CA ASP A 131 0.37 -1.70 3.03
C ASP A 131 1.00 -0.35 3.39
N ILE A 132 0.35 0.45 4.26
CA ILE A 132 0.83 1.79 4.65
C ILE A 132 2.30 1.79 5.10
N PRO A 133 2.75 0.95 6.06
CA PRO A 133 4.14 1.00 6.53
C PRO A 133 5.15 0.61 5.44
N VAL A 134 4.81 -0.34 4.59
CA VAL A 134 5.67 -0.75 3.47
C VAL A 134 5.82 0.38 2.46
N LYS A 135 4.72 1.01 2.08
CA LYS A 135 4.71 2.15 1.16
C LYS A 135 5.42 3.36 1.74
N PHE A 136 5.30 3.58 3.04
CA PHE A 136 6.05 4.64 3.73
C PHE A 136 7.56 4.40 3.64
N MET A 137 8.04 3.18 3.87
CA MET A 137 9.46 2.84 3.74
C MET A 137 9.97 3.01 2.30
N ILE A 138 9.21 2.55 1.32
CA ILE A 138 9.53 2.68 -0.11
C ILE A 138 9.60 4.16 -0.51
N ALA A 139 8.58 4.94 -0.16
CA ALA A 139 8.52 6.36 -0.44
C ALA A 139 9.70 7.11 0.20
N THR A 140 10.05 6.77 1.43
CA THR A 140 11.19 7.38 2.14
C THR A 140 12.50 7.12 1.39
N GLY A 141 12.78 5.88 1.05
CA GLY A 141 13.98 5.50 0.31
C GLY A 141 14.08 6.19 -1.05
N PHE A 142 13.01 6.13 -1.84
CA PHE A 142 12.94 6.78 -3.15
C PHE A 142 13.16 8.29 -3.06
N ASN A 143 12.45 8.97 -2.16
CA ASN A 143 12.52 10.41 -2.01
C ASN A 143 13.89 10.91 -1.53
N ILE A 144 14.52 10.20 -0.59
CA ILE A 144 15.86 10.54 -0.11
C ILE A 144 16.86 10.48 -1.27
N ILE A 145 16.89 9.36 -2.01
CA ILE A 145 17.83 9.17 -3.10
C ILE A 145 17.63 10.23 -4.17
N LEU A 146 16.39 10.42 -4.62
CA LEU A 146 16.07 11.35 -5.70
C LEU A 146 16.36 12.80 -5.30
N TYR A 147 15.98 13.20 -4.09
CA TYR A 147 16.16 14.56 -3.60
C TYR A 147 17.63 14.98 -3.52
N PHE A 148 18.46 14.09 -2.96
CA PHE A 148 19.88 14.40 -2.83
C PHE A 148 20.62 14.28 -4.16
N LEU A 149 20.27 13.34 -5.01
CA LEU A 149 20.95 13.10 -6.27
C LEU A 149 20.61 14.17 -7.31
N ALA A 150 19.36 14.58 -7.38
CA ALA A 150 18.91 15.65 -8.30
C ALA A 150 19.37 17.05 -7.88
N GLY A 151 20.01 17.20 -6.72
CA GLY A 151 20.51 18.49 -6.24
C GLY A 151 19.41 19.52 -5.99
N LEU A 152 18.24 19.06 -5.53
CA LEU A 152 17.17 19.95 -5.11
C LEU A 152 17.61 20.80 -3.93
N ARG A 153 16.94 21.95 -3.72
CA ARG A 153 17.31 22.89 -2.68
C ARG A 153 17.36 22.23 -1.31
N ARG A 154 18.53 22.24 -0.66
CA ARG A 154 18.79 21.54 0.61
C ARG A 154 18.18 22.28 1.80
N GLU A 155 16.86 22.45 1.78
CA GLU A 155 16.08 23.01 2.89
C GLU A 155 15.15 21.92 3.45
N PRO A 156 15.16 21.65 4.76
CA PRO A 156 14.32 20.60 5.36
C PRO A 156 12.83 20.77 5.07
N SER A 157 12.36 22.02 5.07
CA SER A 157 10.95 22.33 4.77
C SER A 157 10.54 21.87 3.37
N GLN A 158 11.38 22.10 2.35
CA GLN A 158 11.09 21.69 0.97
C GLN A 158 11.16 20.19 0.78
N PHE A 159 12.07 19.51 1.50
CA PHE A 159 12.12 18.04 1.50
C PHE A 159 10.84 17.44 2.05
N PHE A 160 10.31 17.94 3.17
CA PHE A 160 9.07 17.43 3.74
C PHE A 160 7.86 17.68 2.84
N ILE A 161 7.79 18.83 2.17
CA ILE A 161 6.73 19.11 1.20
C ILE A 161 6.80 18.14 0.02
N PHE A 162 7.98 17.94 -0.55
CA PHE A 162 8.20 16.99 -1.65
C PHE A 162 7.84 15.56 -1.24
N PHE A 163 8.29 15.13 -0.06
CA PHE A 163 7.94 13.83 0.51
C PHE A 163 6.44 13.67 0.70
N LEU A 164 5.77 14.69 1.25
CA LEU A 164 4.33 14.65 1.47
C LEU A 164 3.56 14.50 0.17
N PHE A 165 3.89 15.28 -0.87
CA PHE A 165 3.23 15.16 -2.18
C PHE A 165 3.40 13.78 -2.79
N ASN A 166 4.60 13.23 -2.80
CA ASN A 166 4.86 11.89 -3.32
C ASN A 166 4.14 10.81 -2.51
N PHE A 167 4.15 10.93 -1.19
CA PHE A 167 3.49 9.97 -0.31
C PHE A 167 1.97 10.00 -0.48
N VAL A 168 1.37 11.18 -0.58
CA VAL A 168 -0.07 11.34 -0.85
C VAL A 168 -0.42 10.77 -2.22
N ALA A 169 0.40 10.99 -3.26
CA ALA A 169 0.18 10.41 -4.58
C ALA A 169 0.18 8.88 -4.53
N ILE A 170 1.15 8.26 -3.85
CA ILE A 170 1.22 6.80 -3.66
C ILE A 170 -0.01 6.28 -2.93
N LEU A 171 -0.42 6.94 -1.83
CA LEU A 171 -1.60 6.55 -1.08
C LEU A 171 -2.89 6.67 -1.92
N THR A 172 -3.05 7.76 -2.66
CA THR A 172 -4.24 7.99 -3.49
C THR A 172 -4.42 6.90 -4.52
N VAL A 173 -3.35 6.54 -5.23
CA VAL A 173 -3.41 5.45 -6.22
C VAL A 173 -3.68 4.11 -5.55
N SER A 174 -3.06 3.84 -4.39
CA SER A 174 -3.29 2.62 -3.63
C SER A 174 -4.73 2.48 -3.13
N LEU A 175 -5.31 3.56 -2.60
CA LEU A 175 -6.70 3.58 -2.15
C LEU A 175 -7.70 3.45 -3.31
N SER A 176 -7.38 4.04 -4.46
CA SER A 176 -8.22 3.95 -5.67
C SER A 176 -8.23 2.53 -6.25
N SER A 177 -7.22 1.73 -5.98
CA SER A 177 -7.08 0.35 -6.49
C SER A 177 -7.65 -0.72 -5.55
N SER A 178 -7.93 -0.37 -4.29
CA SER A 178 -8.47 -1.28 -3.28
C SER A 178 -9.99 -1.33 -3.29
#